data_7cc4cb3db7c7425a9ed59ef3e9e96624
#
_entry.id   7cc4cb3db7c7425a9ed59ef3e9e96624
#
_cell.length_a   1.000
_cell.length_b   1.000
_cell.length_c   1.000
_cell.angle_alpha   90.00
_cell.angle_beta   90.00
_cell.angle_gamma   90.00
#
_symmetry.space_group_name_H-M   'P 1'
#
loop_
_entity.id
_entity.type
_entity.pdbx_description
1 polymer ?
#
loop_
_entity_poly.entity_id
_entity_poly.type
_entity_poly.pdbx_seq_one_letter_code
_entity_poly.pdbx_strand_id
1 'polypeptide(L)'
;MSRRWKAIGAFAIAGVVAAIAVTAAAAHSSSKHSTTFSGTLNIMGFGTNGDDVAKNRFAIAQKAVAPAKVNAPNGGFNEQQFLTDIASKQVPDLVYWDRSYVGTYAAKGALMPLDSCIKSDKIDTSQYRQAALQSVTYNGHIYGIPEFFDVRTLIVDTHVADTSGVTGKMLNTANPTVLKQAALKMYQHSGSQVTRIGFDPKLPEFFPLWAKAFGANILSKDGLHPDLNSPQAIAALTYANSLIQAQGGYNAFLAFRNTWDFFGSDNQVAKNQVGAWPMEEWYYNVLASSSPNVNVTAIPFRSKTGDPINYSTGSAWSIPKGAKNAAAACQWMKTMTNASTWETVANIRKAAYAKAGQYWTGLFTANSKADAAINKPTSGEPKKWASIINTVEAAEKYSFALPASPASAQFNTAWTNAVNRVLQGQQSPTQALNQAQKEAVAAIKQATKK
;
A
#
# COMPACT_ATOMS: atom_id res chain seq x y z
N MET A 1 -29.47 -32.19 91.34
CA MET A 1 -28.50 -32.18 92.50
C MET A 1 -27.43 -31.16 92.09
N SER A 2 -27.55 -29.95 92.73
CA SER A 2 -26.74 -29.38 93.80
C SER A 2 -25.31 -29.17 93.41
N ARG A 3 -24.69 -28.07 93.54
CA ARG A 3 -24.66 -26.88 94.34
C ARG A 3 -23.44 -26.08 93.91
N ARG A 4 -23.59 -24.77 93.64
CA ARG A 4 -23.15 -23.66 94.55
C ARG A 4 -21.64 -23.37 94.57
N TRP A 5 -21.30 -22.19 94.24
CA TRP A 5 -20.94 -20.91 94.94
C TRP A 5 -19.44 -20.64 94.83
N LYS A 6 -18.88 -19.50 94.67
CA LYS A 6 -19.04 -18.05 94.99
C LYS A 6 -17.89 -17.35 94.21
N ALA A 7 -18.02 -16.31 93.54
CA ALA A 7 -17.99 -14.88 93.84
C ALA A 7 -16.66 -14.31 94.40
N ILE A 8 -16.35 -13.08 93.92
CA ILE A 8 -15.40 -12.02 94.33
C ILE A 8 -14.09 -12.04 93.58
N GLY A 9 -13.66 -10.98 92.94
CA GLY A 9 -13.73 -9.55 93.14
C GLY A 9 -13.11 -8.79 92.03
N ALA A 10 -13.56 -7.61 91.80
CA ALA A 10 -13.16 -6.63 90.83
C ALA A 10 -11.75 -6.06 91.08
N PHE A 11 -11.04 -5.80 90.06
CA PHE A 11 -10.17 -4.60 89.92
C PHE A 11 -10.04 -4.19 88.47
N ALA A 12 -10.49 -2.99 88.19
CA ALA A 12 -10.34 -2.34 86.94
C ALA A 12 -8.91 -1.84 86.75
N ILE A 13 -8.27 -2.21 85.62
CA ILE A 13 -7.12 -1.47 85.10
C ILE A 13 -7.40 -1.19 83.61
N ALA A 14 -7.59 0.08 83.33
CA ALA A 14 -7.73 0.61 82.00
C ALA A 14 -6.35 0.51 81.27
N GLY A 15 -6.25 -0.42 80.38
CA GLY A 15 -5.12 -0.50 79.45
C GLY A 15 -5.53 -0.01 78.05
N VAL A 16 -5.03 1.16 77.69
CA VAL A 16 -5.17 1.71 76.31
C VAL A 16 -4.36 0.83 75.34
N VAL A 17 -5.04 0.01 74.56
CA VAL A 17 -4.40 -0.68 73.42
C VAL A 17 -4.53 0.23 72.25
N ALA A 18 -3.45 0.92 71.90
CA ALA A 18 -3.28 1.60 70.60
C ALA A 18 -3.17 0.54 69.51
N ALA A 19 -4.25 0.36 68.76
CA ALA A 19 -4.20 -0.44 67.53
C ALA A 19 -3.42 0.35 66.46
N ILE A 20 -2.16 -0.04 66.21
CA ILE A 20 -1.40 0.40 65.05
C ILE A 20 -1.95 -0.36 63.82
N ALA A 21 -2.84 0.28 63.08
CA ALA A 21 -3.23 -0.19 61.77
C ALA A 21 -2.04 0.00 60.83
N VAL A 22 -1.28 -1.06 60.59
CA VAL A 22 -0.32 -1.12 59.50
C VAL A 22 -1.11 -1.26 58.21
N THR A 23 -1.39 -0.14 57.55
CA THR A 23 -1.84 -0.13 56.16
C THR A 23 -0.65 -0.55 55.31
N ALA A 24 -0.59 -1.82 54.95
CA ALA A 24 0.26 -2.29 53.87
C ALA A 24 -0.25 -1.65 52.54
N ALA A 25 0.29 -0.50 52.19
CA ALA A 25 0.18 0.03 50.85
C ALA A 25 0.92 -0.95 49.93
N ALA A 26 0.15 -1.87 49.34
CA ALA A 26 0.63 -2.64 48.21
C ALA A 26 0.92 -1.65 47.07
N ALA A 27 2.15 -1.16 47.01
CA ALA A 27 2.67 -0.50 45.84
C ALA A 27 2.63 -1.53 44.68
N HIS A 28 1.57 -1.48 43.91
CA HIS A 28 1.57 -2.10 42.61
C HIS A 28 2.63 -1.35 41.77
N SER A 29 3.88 -1.74 41.94
CA SER A 29 4.87 -1.45 40.91
C SER A 29 4.43 -2.20 39.64
N SER A 30 3.73 -1.51 38.77
CA SER A 30 3.63 -1.96 37.40
C SER A 30 5.06 -2.04 36.84
N SER A 31 5.68 -3.20 36.99
CA SER A 31 6.91 -3.51 36.31
C SER A 31 6.55 -3.40 34.81
N LYS A 32 6.89 -2.26 34.19
CA LYS A 32 7.03 -2.21 32.76
C LYS A 32 8.05 -3.30 32.42
N HIS A 33 7.58 -4.45 31.94
CA HIS A 33 8.47 -5.41 31.32
C HIS A 33 9.09 -4.67 30.13
N SER A 34 10.24 -4.06 30.37
CA SER A 34 11.11 -3.57 29.29
C SER A 34 11.61 -4.83 28.60
N THR A 35 10.99 -5.20 27.48
CA THR A 35 11.53 -6.26 26.64
C THR A 35 12.87 -5.80 26.15
N THR A 36 13.95 -6.36 26.69
CA THR A 36 15.31 -6.05 26.25
C THR A 36 15.59 -6.88 24.99
N PHE A 37 15.61 -6.23 23.83
CA PHE A 37 15.98 -6.87 22.58
C PHE A 37 17.49 -7.13 22.56
N SER A 38 17.94 -8.21 21.89
CA SER A 38 19.35 -8.57 21.80
C SER A 38 19.67 -9.16 20.44
N GLY A 39 20.95 -9.30 20.12
CA GLY A 39 21.41 -9.88 18.87
C GLY A 39 21.27 -8.93 17.67
N THR A 40 21.02 -9.48 16.51
CA THR A 40 20.91 -8.73 15.25
C THR A 40 19.55 -9.03 14.58
N LEU A 41 18.77 -8.00 14.33
CA LEU A 41 17.53 -8.06 13.54
C LEU A 41 17.92 -8.00 12.05
N ASN A 42 17.72 -9.09 11.32
CA ASN A 42 18.01 -9.18 9.89
C ASN A 42 16.75 -8.88 9.08
N ILE A 43 16.83 -7.86 8.23
CA ILE A 43 15.70 -7.36 7.42
C ILE A 43 16.04 -7.52 5.95
N MET A 44 15.13 -8.11 5.17
CA MET A 44 15.21 -8.22 3.72
C MET A 44 14.21 -7.30 3.05
N GLY A 45 14.60 -6.67 1.94
CA GLY A 45 13.71 -5.96 1.03
C GLY A 45 13.47 -4.48 1.35
N PHE A 46 14.06 -3.96 2.44
CA PHE A 46 13.93 -2.55 2.80
C PHE A 46 15.19 -1.76 2.45
N GLY A 47 15.00 -0.61 1.79
CA GLY A 47 16.08 0.30 1.45
C GLY A 47 15.79 1.72 1.88
N THR A 48 16.85 2.46 2.20
CA THR A 48 16.78 3.87 2.62
C THR A 48 17.38 4.82 1.57
N ASN A 49 17.89 4.29 0.46
CA ASN A 49 18.58 5.07 -0.56
C ASN A 49 17.66 6.11 -1.22
N GLY A 50 18.04 7.39 -1.12
CA GLY A 50 17.34 8.48 -1.79
C GLY A 50 15.99 8.89 -1.18
N ASP A 51 15.49 8.17 -0.17
CA ASP A 51 14.20 8.49 0.48
C ASP A 51 14.41 8.92 1.94
N ASP A 52 14.18 10.20 2.20
CA ASP A 52 14.29 10.80 3.53
C ASP A 52 13.25 10.25 4.52
N VAL A 53 12.04 9.90 4.06
CA VAL A 53 10.99 9.28 4.89
C VAL A 53 11.42 7.88 5.33
N ALA A 54 11.93 7.06 4.41
CA ALA A 54 12.44 5.73 4.75
C ALA A 54 13.62 5.83 5.73
N LYS A 55 14.57 6.73 5.47
CA LYS A 55 15.75 6.96 6.31
C LYS A 55 15.39 7.40 7.74
N ASN A 56 14.48 8.35 7.87
CA ASN A 56 14.09 8.86 9.20
C ASN A 56 13.26 7.82 9.97
N ARG A 57 12.34 7.08 9.32
CA ARG A 57 11.61 5.99 9.97
C ARG A 57 12.54 4.87 10.41
N PHE A 58 13.51 4.50 9.58
CA PHE A 58 14.54 3.53 9.93
C PHE A 58 15.28 3.92 11.21
N ALA A 59 15.73 5.17 11.33
CA ALA A 59 16.43 5.66 12.51
C ALA A 59 15.56 5.62 13.79
N ILE A 60 14.27 5.92 13.66
CA ILE A 60 13.29 5.82 14.76
C ILE A 60 13.10 4.35 15.17
N ALA A 61 12.91 3.45 14.21
CA ALA A 61 12.70 2.03 14.47
C ALA A 61 13.94 1.36 15.04
N GLN A 62 15.13 1.73 14.57
CA GLN A 62 16.42 1.25 15.12
C GLN A 62 16.57 1.60 16.61
N LYS A 63 16.19 2.81 17.01
CA LYS A 63 16.17 3.20 18.42
C LYS A 63 15.14 2.41 19.23
N ALA A 64 13.99 2.08 18.64
CA ALA A 64 12.92 1.36 19.31
C ALA A 64 13.26 -0.12 19.60
N VAL A 65 14.19 -0.70 18.86
CA VAL A 65 14.65 -2.09 19.06
C VAL A 65 16.02 -2.17 19.75
N ALA A 66 16.61 -1.03 20.17
CA ALA A 66 17.88 -1.04 20.88
C ALA A 66 17.77 -1.85 22.19
N PRO A 67 18.84 -2.55 22.61
CA PRO A 67 20.21 -2.58 22.05
C PRO A 67 20.45 -3.58 20.91
N ALA A 68 19.40 -4.26 20.36
CA ALA A 68 19.59 -5.09 19.19
C ALA A 68 20.18 -4.31 18.02
N LYS A 69 21.13 -4.91 17.32
CA LYS A 69 21.67 -4.37 16.07
C LYS A 69 20.70 -4.60 14.94
N VAL A 70 20.71 -3.75 13.92
CA VAL A 70 19.87 -3.90 12.72
C VAL A 70 20.76 -4.10 11.51
N ASN A 71 20.55 -5.17 10.79
CA ASN A 71 21.15 -5.48 9.50
C ASN A 71 20.06 -5.44 8.42
N ALA A 72 20.06 -4.36 7.64
CA ALA A 72 19.12 -4.15 6.55
C ALA A 72 19.88 -3.68 5.30
N PRO A 73 20.40 -4.61 4.50
CA PRO A 73 21.05 -4.29 3.24
C PRO A 73 20.10 -3.51 2.34
N ASN A 74 20.59 -2.39 1.78
CA ASN A 74 19.80 -1.62 0.82
C ASN A 74 19.47 -2.47 -0.41
N GLY A 75 18.19 -2.59 -0.74
CA GLY A 75 17.72 -3.34 -1.89
C GLY A 75 16.23 -3.64 -1.80
N GLY A 76 15.63 -3.97 -2.93
CA GLY A 76 14.27 -4.48 -2.98
C GLY A 76 14.20 -5.93 -2.51
N PHE A 77 12.97 -6.44 -2.33
CA PHE A 77 12.74 -7.84 -2.03
C PHE A 77 13.24 -8.73 -3.18
N ASN A 78 14.03 -9.76 -2.83
CA ASN A 78 14.51 -10.76 -3.76
C ASN A 78 13.87 -12.11 -3.45
N GLU A 79 12.90 -12.50 -4.29
CA GLU A 79 12.11 -13.71 -4.09
C GLU A 79 12.98 -14.96 -4.17
N GLN A 80 13.94 -15.04 -5.10
CA GLN A 80 14.83 -16.20 -5.25
C GLN A 80 15.70 -16.40 -4.02
N GLN A 81 16.26 -15.32 -3.46
CA GLN A 81 17.03 -15.38 -2.22
C GLN A 81 16.16 -15.81 -1.06
N PHE A 82 14.94 -15.25 -0.94
CA PHE A 82 14.01 -15.61 0.13
C PHE A 82 13.63 -17.12 0.09
N LEU A 83 13.41 -17.67 -1.10
CA LEU A 83 13.16 -19.12 -1.26
C LEU A 83 14.37 -19.95 -0.83
N THR A 84 15.59 -19.51 -1.15
CA THR A 84 16.83 -20.15 -0.71
C THR A 84 16.98 -20.11 0.81
N ASP A 85 16.67 -18.98 1.42
CA ASP A 85 16.73 -18.79 2.88
C ASP A 85 15.72 -19.68 3.61
N ILE A 86 14.51 -19.84 3.05
CA ILE A 86 13.50 -20.78 3.56
C ILE A 86 14.04 -22.22 3.49
N ALA A 87 14.60 -22.63 2.35
CA ALA A 87 15.09 -23.98 2.13
C ALA A 87 16.26 -24.34 3.06
N SER A 88 17.16 -23.38 3.29
CA SER A 88 18.32 -23.52 4.19
C SER A 88 18.00 -23.30 5.67
N LYS A 89 16.76 -22.92 6.02
CA LYS A 89 16.32 -22.52 7.37
C LYS A 89 17.10 -21.35 7.96
N GLN A 90 17.58 -20.45 7.10
CA GLN A 90 18.30 -19.21 7.45
C GLN A 90 17.48 -17.98 7.06
N VAL A 91 16.20 -17.99 7.39
CA VAL A 91 15.29 -16.90 7.07
C VAL A 91 15.67 -15.59 7.75
N PRO A 92 15.46 -14.44 7.12
CA PRO A 92 15.55 -13.16 7.79
C PRO A 92 14.53 -13.06 8.94
N ASP A 93 14.76 -12.14 9.87
CA ASP A 93 13.80 -11.92 10.96
C ASP A 93 12.56 -11.14 10.46
N LEU A 94 12.72 -10.37 9.39
CA LEU A 94 11.69 -9.51 8.85
C LEU A 94 11.85 -9.35 7.34
N VAL A 95 10.73 -9.34 6.62
CA VAL A 95 10.68 -9.03 5.19
C VAL A 95 9.78 -7.84 4.92
N TYR A 96 10.23 -6.98 3.99
CA TYR A 96 9.47 -5.88 3.44
C TYR A 96 9.25 -6.12 1.95
N TRP A 97 8.00 -6.16 1.54
CA TRP A 97 7.62 -6.57 0.19
C TRP A 97 6.26 -6.01 -0.23
N ASP A 98 5.91 -6.19 -1.49
CA ASP A 98 4.54 -5.93 -1.95
C ASP A 98 3.54 -6.86 -1.24
N ARG A 99 2.39 -6.32 -0.85
CA ARG A 99 1.33 -7.04 -0.14
C ARG A 99 0.82 -8.27 -0.88
N SER A 100 0.94 -8.29 -2.20
CA SER A 100 0.51 -9.44 -3.02
C SER A 100 1.27 -10.73 -2.74
N TYR A 101 2.47 -10.66 -2.15
CA TYR A 101 3.21 -11.87 -1.75
C TYR A 101 2.63 -12.56 -0.50
N VAL A 102 1.97 -11.79 0.38
CA VAL A 102 1.61 -12.27 1.72
C VAL A 102 0.72 -13.52 1.67
N GLY A 103 -0.33 -13.52 0.85
CA GLY A 103 -1.25 -14.67 0.73
C GLY A 103 -0.55 -15.95 0.30
N THR A 104 0.32 -15.87 -0.70
CA THR A 104 1.08 -17.01 -1.23
C THR A 104 2.00 -17.63 -0.17
N TYR A 105 2.76 -16.81 0.56
CA TYR A 105 3.71 -17.30 1.54
C TYR A 105 3.06 -17.69 2.86
N ALA A 106 1.94 -17.06 3.23
CA ALA A 106 1.10 -17.52 4.34
C ALA A 106 0.53 -18.92 4.07
N ALA A 107 -0.02 -19.15 2.88
CA ALA A 107 -0.56 -20.46 2.48
C ALA A 107 0.50 -21.57 2.47
N LYS A 108 1.73 -21.26 2.07
CA LYS A 108 2.88 -22.18 2.12
C LYS A 108 3.40 -22.41 3.54
N GLY A 109 2.83 -21.75 4.57
CA GLY A 109 3.32 -21.83 5.94
C GLY A 109 4.72 -21.24 6.16
N ALA A 110 5.16 -20.36 5.26
CA ALA A 110 6.45 -19.70 5.31
C ALA A 110 6.45 -18.42 6.18
N LEU A 111 5.27 -17.94 6.58
CA LEU A 111 5.09 -16.77 7.44
C LEU A 111 4.54 -17.18 8.80
N MET A 112 4.82 -16.37 9.79
CA MET A 112 4.24 -16.45 11.12
C MET A 112 2.96 -15.62 11.18
N PRO A 113 1.83 -16.16 11.72
CA PRO A 113 0.66 -15.33 12.02
C PRO A 113 1.04 -14.25 13.04
N LEU A 114 0.58 -13.03 12.82
CA LEU A 114 0.94 -11.87 13.67
C LEU A 114 -0.01 -11.63 14.84
N ASP A 115 -1.01 -12.49 15.07
CA ASP A 115 -2.02 -12.33 16.12
C ASP A 115 -1.39 -12.12 17.51
N SER A 116 -0.39 -12.94 17.86
CA SER A 116 0.33 -12.81 19.12
C SER A 116 1.13 -11.51 19.21
N CYS A 117 1.80 -11.13 18.13
CA CYS A 117 2.54 -9.88 17.99
C CYS A 117 1.60 -8.66 18.15
N ILE A 118 0.47 -8.67 17.45
CA ILE A 118 -0.53 -7.61 17.49
C ILE A 118 -1.04 -7.42 18.92
N LYS A 119 -1.32 -8.53 19.62
CA LYS A 119 -1.80 -8.51 20.99
C LYS A 119 -0.74 -8.05 21.99
N SER A 120 0.47 -8.63 21.94
CA SER A 120 1.55 -8.32 22.90
C SER A 120 2.02 -6.89 22.81
N ASP A 121 2.22 -6.40 21.59
CA ASP A 121 2.74 -5.06 21.32
C ASP A 121 1.63 -4.01 21.22
N LYS A 122 0.37 -4.44 21.41
CA LYS A 122 -0.80 -3.55 21.34
C LYS A 122 -0.84 -2.76 20.03
N ILE A 123 -0.66 -3.46 18.91
CA ILE A 123 -0.80 -2.85 17.59
C ILE A 123 -2.28 -2.62 17.32
N ASP A 124 -2.69 -1.36 17.22
CA ASP A 124 -4.06 -0.99 16.90
C ASP A 124 -4.30 -1.18 15.39
N THR A 125 -4.87 -2.33 15.02
CA THR A 125 -5.16 -2.65 13.61
C THR A 125 -6.30 -1.84 13.03
N SER A 126 -7.13 -1.20 13.86
CA SER A 126 -8.24 -0.35 13.39
C SER A 126 -7.77 0.94 12.69
N GLN A 127 -6.52 1.33 12.92
CA GLN A 127 -5.92 2.48 12.24
C GLN A 127 -5.56 2.20 10.77
N TYR A 128 -5.46 0.91 10.38
CA TYR A 128 -5.10 0.56 9.00
C TYR A 128 -6.35 0.44 8.11
N ARG A 129 -6.18 0.81 6.86
CA ARG A 129 -7.24 0.75 5.86
C ARG A 129 -7.68 -0.68 5.60
N GLN A 130 -8.99 -0.88 5.57
CA GLN A 130 -9.58 -2.22 5.42
C GLN A 130 -9.10 -2.94 4.16
N ALA A 131 -8.99 -2.25 3.02
CA ALA A 131 -8.48 -2.83 1.79
C ALA A 131 -7.02 -3.30 1.92
N ALA A 132 -6.18 -2.58 2.68
CA ALA A 132 -4.80 -2.99 2.95
C ALA A 132 -4.75 -4.21 3.89
N LEU A 133 -5.55 -4.22 4.96
CA LEU A 133 -5.63 -5.38 5.86
C LEU A 133 -6.13 -6.64 5.15
N GLN A 134 -7.13 -6.51 4.27
CA GLN A 134 -7.65 -7.63 3.51
C GLN A 134 -6.58 -8.30 2.63
N SER A 135 -5.66 -7.54 2.06
CA SER A 135 -4.58 -8.08 1.22
C SER A 135 -3.46 -8.78 1.99
N VAL A 136 -3.42 -8.64 3.32
CA VAL A 136 -2.43 -9.30 4.20
C VAL A 136 -3.07 -10.26 5.21
N THR A 137 -4.38 -10.51 5.09
CA THR A 137 -5.13 -11.45 5.92
C THR A 137 -5.43 -12.73 5.14
N TYR A 138 -5.01 -13.87 5.65
CA TYR A 138 -5.24 -15.17 5.06
C TYR A 138 -5.84 -16.14 6.09
N ASN A 139 -6.92 -16.84 5.76
CA ASN A 139 -7.64 -17.74 6.67
C ASN A 139 -7.94 -17.12 8.05
N GLY A 140 -8.34 -15.84 8.07
CA GLY A 140 -8.72 -15.13 9.30
C GLY A 140 -7.56 -14.59 10.15
N HIS A 141 -6.30 -14.85 9.77
CA HIS A 141 -5.11 -14.39 10.47
C HIS A 141 -4.37 -13.32 9.67
N ILE A 142 -3.81 -12.32 10.35
CA ILE A 142 -2.97 -11.28 9.75
C ILE A 142 -1.54 -11.81 9.65
N TYR A 143 -0.93 -11.74 8.44
CA TYR A 143 0.44 -12.18 8.16
C TYR A 143 1.37 -11.03 7.76
N GLY A 144 0.84 -9.81 7.68
CA GLY A 144 1.64 -8.62 7.41
C GLY A 144 1.01 -7.37 8.01
N ILE A 145 1.86 -6.42 8.42
CA ILE A 145 1.40 -5.08 8.78
C ILE A 145 1.58 -4.18 7.57
N PRO A 146 0.49 -3.63 6.99
CA PRO A 146 0.57 -2.81 5.80
C PRO A 146 1.23 -1.46 6.07
N GLU A 147 2.00 -0.96 5.11
CA GLU A 147 2.76 0.28 5.25
C GLU A 147 2.31 1.38 4.29
N PHE A 148 2.51 1.22 2.99
CA PHE A 148 2.03 2.15 1.99
C PHE A 148 0.68 1.74 1.41
N PHE A 149 -0.05 2.74 0.89
CA PHE A 149 -1.35 2.56 0.28
C PHE A 149 -1.46 3.45 -0.94
N ASP A 150 -1.06 2.91 -2.09
CA ASP A 150 -1.08 3.66 -3.33
C ASP A 150 -2.49 4.08 -3.73
N VAL A 151 -2.67 5.35 -4.02
CA VAL A 151 -3.93 5.92 -4.48
C VAL A 151 -3.78 6.39 -5.92
N ARG A 152 -4.58 5.82 -6.81
CA ARG A 152 -4.53 6.12 -8.24
C ARG A 152 -5.60 7.11 -8.62
N THR A 153 -5.16 8.20 -9.23
CA THR A 153 -6.02 9.19 -9.87
C THR A 153 -5.60 9.37 -11.31
N LEU A 154 -6.39 10.02 -12.14
CA LEU A 154 -5.90 10.51 -13.41
C LEU A 154 -5.03 11.73 -13.15
N ILE A 155 -3.77 11.65 -13.52
CA ILE A 155 -2.91 12.82 -13.70
C ILE A 155 -3.25 13.42 -15.06
N VAL A 156 -3.53 14.70 -15.09
CA VAL A 156 -3.90 15.42 -16.32
C VAL A 156 -2.93 16.57 -16.52
N ASP A 157 -2.28 16.60 -17.67
CA ASP A 157 -1.58 17.78 -18.15
C ASP A 157 -2.62 18.79 -18.62
N THR A 158 -2.84 19.85 -17.84
CA THR A 158 -3.89 20.83 -18.15
C THR A 158 -3.54 21.69 -19.35
N HIS A 159 -2.24 21.92 -19.64
CA HIS A 159 -1.83 22.63 -20.84
C HIS A 159 -2.18 21.82 -22.10
N VAL A 160 -1.89 20.53 -22.12
CA VAL A 160 -2.26 19.64 -23.22
C VAL A 160 -3.76 19.53 -23.38
N ALA A 161 -4.50 19.38 -22.29
CA ALA A 161 -5.96 19.31 -22.32
C ALA A 161 -6.57 20.59 -22.90
N ASP A 162 -6.19 21.77 -22.39
CA ASP A 162 -6.74 23.06 -22.78
C ASP A 162 -6.43 23.37 -24.24
N THR A 163 -5.17 23.19 -24.69
CA THR A 163 -4.76 23.43 -26.09
C THR A 163 -5.37 22.46 -27.09
N SER A 164 -5.85 21.30 -26.60
CA SER A 164 -6.56 20.29 -27.41
C SER A 164 -8.08 20.44 -27.33
N GLY A 165 -8.62 21.43 -26.62
CA GLY A 165 -10.05 21.60 -26.40
C GLY A 165 -10.69 20.43 -25.64
N VAL A 166 -9.94 19.84 -24.70
CA VAL A 166 -10.40 18.73 -23.84
C VAL A 166 -10.69 19.26 -22.43
N THR A 167 -11.91 19.04 -21.97
CA THR A 167 -12.33 19.42 -20.61
C THR A 167 -12.23 18.25 -19.65
N GLY A 168 -12.17 18.52 -18.34
CA GLY A 168 -12.19 17.48 -17.31
C GLY A 168 -13.42 16.55 -17.40
N LYS A 169 -14.57 17.03 -17.90
CA LYS A 169 -15.75 16.19 -18.15
C LYS A 169 -15.50 15.14 -19.24
N MET A 170 -14.69 15.47 -20.24
CA MET A 170 -14.33 14.54 -21.32
C MET A 170 -13.34 13.45 -20.85
N LEU A 171 -12.60 13.69 -19.76
CA LEU A 171 -11.68 12.75 -19.16
C LEU A 171 -12.37 11.82 -18.13
N ASN A 172 -13.70 11.86 -18.06
CA ASN A 172 -14.46 10.98 -17.18
C ASN A 172 -14.43 9.53 -17.69
N THR A 173 -13.75 8.65 -16.96
CA THR A 173 -13.59 7.22 -17.26
C THR A 173 -14.91 6.44 -17.24
N ALA A 174 -15.98 6.99 -16.65
CA ALA A 174 -17.34 6.42 -16.71
C ALA A 174 -17.94 6.45 -18.12
N ASN A 175 -17.42 7.29 -19.01
CA ASN A 175 -17.88 7.40 -20.40
C ASN A 175 -16.76 7.01 -21.38
N PRO A 176 -16.60 5.71 -21.69
CA PRO A 176 -15.53 5.21 -22.56
C PRO A 176 -15.48 5.87 -23.95
N THR A 177 -16.63 6.18 -24.54
CA THR A 177 -16.68 6.81 -25.87
C THR A 177 -16.11 8.23 -25.83
N VAL A 178 -16.52 9.04 -24.87
CA VAL A 178 -16.05 10.42 -24.71
C VAL A 178 -14.57 10.46 -24.31
N LEU A 179 -14.15 9.55 -23.44
CA LEU A 179 -12.73 9.44 -23.06
C LEU A 179 -11.84 9.09 -24.26
N LYS A 180 -12.29 8.19 -25.12
CA LYS A 180 -11.54 7.86 -26.36
C LYS A 180 -11.45 9.05 -27.31
N GLN A 181 -12.52 9.82 -27.46
CA GLN A 181 -12.49 11.08 -28.23
C GLN A 181 -11.50 12.08 -27.62
N ALA A 182 -11.49 12.25 -26.29
CA ALA A 182 -10.52 13.10 -25.61
C ALA A 182 -9.08 12.64 -25.84
N ALA A 183 -8.83 11.32 -25.72
CA ALA A 183 -7.52 10.73 -26.00
C ALA A 183 -7.03 11.08 -27.42
N LEU A 184 -7.90 10.93 -28.43
CA LEU A 184 -7.56 11.23 -29.81
C LEU A 184 -7.35 12.72 -30.09
N LYS A 185 -8.07 13.60 -29.42
CA LYS A 185 -7.85 15.05 -29.53
C LYS A 185 -6.48 15.48 -28.98
N MET A 186 -6.03 14.84 -27.89
CA MET A 186 -4.73 15.13 -27.28
C MET A 186 -3.57 14.39 -27.93
N TYR A 187 -3.84 13.30 -28.66
CA TYR A 187 -2.82 12.50 -29.35
C TYR A 187 -2.13 13.28 -30.47
N GLN A 188 -0.82 13.11 -30.59
CA GLN A 188 -0.04 13.68 -31.71
C GLN A 188 0.96 12.66 -32.26
N HIS A 189 1.21 12.78 -33.55
CA HIS A 189 2.20 11.97 -34.27
C HIS A 189 2.83 12.75 -35.42
N SER A 190 4.00 12.31 -35.86
CA SER A 190 4.67 12.79 -37.05
C SER A 190 5.01 11.57 -37.93
N GLY A 191 4.34 11.43 -39.04
CA GLY A 191 4.36 10.18 -39.81
C GLY A 191 3.85 9.01 -38.93
N SER A 192 4.66 7.96 -38.84
CA SER A 192 4.35 6.79 -37.97
C SER A 192 4.82 6.95 -36.51
N GLN A 193 5.54 8.03 -36.17
CA GLN A 193 6.10 8.24 -34.85
C GLN A 193 5.10 8.95 -33.94
N VAL A 194 4.81 8.39 -32.76
CA VAL A 194 4.08 9.06 -31.70
C VAL A 194 4.96 10.19 -31.15
N THR A 195 4.41 11.38 -31.02
CA THR A 195 5.08 12.54 -30.41
C THR A 195 4.40 13.01 -29.13
N ARG A 196 3.13 12.62 -28.93
CA ARG A 196 2.39 12.80 -27.68
C ARG A 196 1.34 11.71 -27.53
N ILE A 197 1.30 11.06 -26.37
CA ILE A 197 0.20 10.18 -25.99
C ILE A 197 -0.93 11.04 -25.42
N GLY A 198 -2.13 10.92 -25.96
CA GLY A 198 -3.28 11.64 -25.43
C GLY A 198 -3.79 11.06 -24.12
N PHE A 199 -3.92 9.74 -24.06
CA PHE A 199 -4.30 9.02 -22.85
C PHE A 199 -3.56 7.68 -22.76
N ASP A 200 -2.73 7.49 -21.73
CA ASP A 200 -2.10 6.19 -21.46
C ASP A 200 -2.96 5.39 -20.48
N PRO A 201 -3.55 4.26 -20.87
CA PRO A 201 -4.34 3.42 -19.94
C PRO A 201 -3.49 2.66 -18.90
N LYS A 202 -2.16 2.78 -18.94
CA LYS A 202 -1.22 2.13 -18.01
C LYS A 202 -1.40 0.60 -17.95
N LEU A 203 -1.50 -0.03 -19.10
CA LEU A 203 -1.47 -1.48 -19.22
C LEU A 203 -0.01 -1.98 -19.32
N PRO A 204 0.29 -3.17 -18.78
CA PRO A 204 -0.60 -4.09 -18.07
C PRO A 204 -0.94 -3.70 -16.63
N GLU A 205 -0.16 -2.84 -15.98
CA GLU A 205 -0.09 -2.59 -14.54
C GLU A 205 -1.47 -2.31 -13.90
N PHE A 206 -2.36 -1.59 -14.61
CA PHE A 206 -3.64 -1.15 -14.06
C PHE A 206 -4.84 -1.90 -14.63
N PHE A 207 -4.64 -3.10 -15.18
CA PHE A 207 -5.76 -3.94 -15.61
C PHE A 207 -6.80 -4.18 -14.52
N PRO A 208 -6.43 -4.46 -13.23
CA PRO A 208 -7.43 -4.61 -12.17
C PRO A 208 -8.30 -3.37 -11.95
N LEU A 209 -7.75 -2.16 -12.11
CA LEU A 209 -8.51 -0.90 -12.03
C LEU A 209 -9.54 -0.81 -13.19
N TRP A 210 -9.12 -1.11 -14.42
CA TRP A 210 -10.01 -1.13 -15.58
C TRP A 210 -11.09 -2.20 -15.47
N ALA A 211 -10.73 -3.40 -15.02
CA ALA A 211 -11.68 -4.47 -14.79
C ALA A 211 -12.78 -4.06 -13.79
N LYS A 212 -12.36 -3.46 -12.66
CA LYS A 212 -13.30 -2.93 -11.65
C LYS A 212 -14.16 -1.81 -12.20
N ALA A 213 -13.59 -0.90 -13.00
CA ALA A 213 -14.32 0.19 -13.65
C ALA A 213 -15.46 -0.32 -14.53
N PHE A 214 -15.26 -1.46 -15.19
CA PHE A 214 -16.24 -2.11 -16.04
C PHE A 214 -17.20 -3.05 -15.27
N GLY A 215 -17.04 -3.16 -13.93
CA GLY A 215 -17.90 -3.95 -13.06
C GLY A 215 -17.43 -5.36 -12.78
N ALA A 216 -16.21 -5.73 -13.20
CA ALA A 216 -15.65 -7.04 -12.89
C ALA A 216 -15.01 -7.06 -11.48
N ASN A 217 -15.18 -8.18 -10.79
CA ASN A 217 -14.38 -8.55 -9.62
C ASN A 217 -13.53 -9.75 -10.04
N ILE A 218 -12.30 -9.52 -10.46
CA ILE A 218 -11.44 -10.56 -11.06
C ILE A 218 -10.97 -11.63 -10.08
N LEU A 219 -11.22 -11.46 -8.78
CA LEU A 219 -10.97 -12.44 -7.73
C LEU A 219 -12.03 -12.28 -6.63
N SER A 220 -12.56 -13.39 -6.13
CA SER A 220 -13.52 -13.41 -5.02
C SER A 220 -12.90 -12.88 -3.72
N LYS A 221 -13.75 -12.43 -2.78
CA LYS A 221 -13.31 -11.85 -1.50
C LYS A 221 -12.46 -12.80 -0.64
N ASP A 222 -12.67 -14.10 -0.77
CA ASP A 222 -11.88 -15.15 -0.08
C ASP A 222 -10.56 -15.48 -0.77
N GLY A 223 -10.29 -14.88 -1.94
CA GLY A 223 -9.07 -15.11 -2.70
C GLY A 223 -8.99 -16.46 -3.41
N LEU A 224 -10.10 -17.21 -3.51
CA LEU A 224 -10.09 -18.60 -3.98
C LEU A 224 -10.73 -18.79 -5.37
N HIS A 225 -11.55 -17.85 -5.84
CA HIS A 225 -12.29 -17.98 -7.08
C HIS A 225 -11.92 -16.87 -8.06
N PRO A 226 -11.01 -17.12 -9.02
CA PRO A 226 -10.71 -16.18 -10.10
C PRO A 226 -11.92 -15.99 -11.01
N ASP A 227 -12.09 -14.76 -11.53
CA ASP A 227 -13.08 -14.42 -12.55
C ASP A 227 -12.45 -13.46 -13.58
N LEU A 228 -11.34 -13.92 -14.17
CA LEU A 228 -10.57 -13.15 -15.14
C LEU A 228 -11.23 -13.05 -16.51
N ASN A 229 -12.11 -13.97 -16.86
CA ASN A 229 -12.75 -14.07 -18.17
C ASN A 229 -14.23 -13.69 -18.18
N SER A 230 -14.70 -12.97 -17.15
CA SER A 230 -16.05 -12.40 -17.18
C SER A 230 -16.25 -11.47 -18.37
N PRO A 231 -17.46 -11.32 -18.89
CA PRO A 231 -17.74 -10.38 -19.99
C PRO A 231 -17.27 -8.96 -19.68
N GLN A 232 -17.34 -8.54 -18.41
CA GLN A 232 -16.92 -7.23 -17.94
C GLN A 232 -15.38 -7.07 -17.98
N ALA A 233 -14.63 -8.10 -17.55
CA ALA A 233 -13.17 -8.09 -17.62
C ALA A 233 -12.66 -8.08 -19.07
N ILE A 234 -13.29 -8.88 -19.94
CA ILE A 234 -12.98 -8.89 -21.38
C ILE A 234 -13.28 -7.52 -22.01
N ALA A 235 -14.44 -6.91 -21.68
CA ALA A 235 -14.78 -5.59 -22.20
C ALA A 235 -13.80 -4.51 -21.71
N ALA A 236 -13.34 -4.59 -20.46
CA ALA A 236 -12.36 -3.68 -19.89
C ALA A 236 -11.00 -3.75 -20.64
N LEU A 237 -10.49 -4.96 -20.86
CA LEU A 237 -9.22 -5.15 -21.57
C LEU A 237 -9.35 -4.73 -23.03
N THR A 238 -10.49 -5.08 -23.70
CA THR A 238 -10.76 -4.67 -25.08
C THR A 238 -10.77 -3.16 -25.22
N TYR A 239 -11.45 -2.46 -24.30
CA TYR A 239 -11.53 -1.01 -24.31
C TYR A 239 -10.15 -0.36 -24.03
N ALA A 240 -9.48 -0.75 -22.96
CA ALA A 240 -8.19 -0.17 -22.60
C ALA A 240 -7.12 -0.40 -23.70
N ASN A 241 -7.07 -1.60 -24.31
CA ASN A 241 -6.23 -1.86 -25.45
C ASN A 241 -6.61 -0.99 -26.68
N SER A 242 -7.93 -0.75 -26.89
CA SER A 242 -8.39 0.08 -28.00
C SER A 242 -7.92 1.55 -27.91
N LEU A 243 -7.62 2.06 -26.72
CA LEU A 243 -7.01 3.38 -26.53
C LEU A 243 -5.57 3.40 -27.07
N ILE A 244 -4.80 2.35 -26.80
CA ILE A 244 -3.41 2.22 -27.31
C ILE A 244 -3.41 2.04 -28.83
N GLN A 245 -4.27 1.15 -29.35
CA GLN A 245 -4.36 0.90 -30.79
C GLN A 245 -4.75 2.15 -31.58
N ALA A 246 -5.65 2.98 -31.03
CA ALA A 246 -6.08 4.23 -31.67
C ALA A 246 -5.00 5.35 -31.64
N GLN A 247 -3.94 5.17 -30.87
CA GLN A 247 -2.84 6.12 -30.72
C GLN A 247 -1.52 5.60 -31.32
N GLY A 248 -1.58 4.98 -32.47
CA GLY A 248 -0.42 4.49 -33.24
C GLY A 248 -0.10 3.02 -33.02
N GLY A 249 -0.89 2.29 -32.21
CA GLY A 249 -0.67 0.88 -31.89
C GLY A 249 0.43 0.65 -30.83
N TYR A 250 0.48 -0.57 -30.32
CA TYR A 250 1.29 -0.87 -29.13
C TYR A 250 2.78 -0.58 -29.30
N ASN A 251 3.36 -0.95 -30.45
CA ASN A 251 4.80 -0.80 -30.68
C ASN A 251 5.24 0.67 -30.71
N ALA A 252 4.53 1.51 -31.47
CA ALA A 252 4.83 2.95 -31.55
C ALA A 252 4.54 3.67 -30.22
N PHE A 253 3.45 3.30 -29.57
CA PHE A 253 3.07 3.79 -28.25
C PHE A 253 4.14 3.48 -27.20
N LEU A 254 4.56 2.22 -27.10
CA LEU A 254 5.58 1.78 -26.15
C LEU A 254 6.95 2.38 -26.45
N ALA A 255 7.35 2.43 -27.72
CA ALA A 255 8.62 3.04 -28.14
C ALA A 255 8.70 4.50 -27.67
N PHE A 256 7.63 5.26 -27.85
CA PHE A 256 7.56 6.64 -27.38
C PHE A 256 7.54 6.75 -25.85
N ARG A 257 6.71 5.96 -25.16
CA ARG A 257 6.64 5.91 -23.70
C ARG A 257 8.00 5.63 -23.04
N ASN A 258 8.81 4.77 -23.67
CA ASN A 258 10.15 4.43 -23.20
C ASN A 258 11.18 5.56 -23.34
N THR A 259 10.85 6.65 -24.04
CA THR A 259 11.73 7.84 -24.12
C THR A 259 11.52 8.81 -22.97
N TRP A 260 10.53 8.59 -22.10
CA TRP A 260 10.21 9.51 -21.04
C TRP A 260 11.29 9.54 -19.94
N ASP A 261 11.69 10.74 -19.56
CA ASP A 261 12.52 10.98 -18.36
C ASP A 261 11.62 11.00 -17.13
N PHE A 262 11.16 9.80 -16.72
CA PHE A 262 10.05 9.63 -15.76
C PHE A 262 10.27 10.33 -14.42
N PHE A 263 11.51 10.43 -13.94
CA PHE A 263 11.86 11.00 -12.64
C PHE A 263 12.57 12.36 -12.73
N GLY A 264 13.00 12.77 -13.90
CA GLY A 264 13.79 13.97 -14.10
C GLY A 264 12.96 15.23 -14.33
N SER A 265 13.67 16.34 -14.55
CA SER A 265 13.04 17.65 -14.84
C SER A 265 12.40 17.70 -16.23
N ASP A 266 12.84 16.86 -17.14
CA ASP A 266 12.35 16.74 -18.52
C ASP A 266 11.29 15.65 -18.67
N ASN A 267 10.57 15.36 -17.56
CA ASN A 267 9.54 14.32 -17.54
C ASN A 267 8.40 14.60 -18.55
N GLN A 268 7.62 13.58 -18.81
CA GLN A 268 6.57 13.60 -19.83
C GLN A 268 5.50 14.68 -19.65
N VAL A 269 5.29 15.16 -18.41
CA VAL A 269 4.38 16.30 -18.13
C VAL A 269 5.07 17.62 -18.46
N ALA A 270 6.30 17.80 -18.02
CA ALA A 270 7.08 19.00 -18.30
C ALA A 270 7.31 19.23 -19.82
N LYS A 271 7.37 18.13 -20.58
CA LYS A 271 7.52 18.14 -22.04
C LYS A 271 6.19 18.07 -22.79
N ASN A 272 5.05 18.07 -22.12
CA ASN A 272 3.72 17.93 -22.74
C ASN A 272 3.60 16.68 -23.64
N GLN A 273 4.22 15.58 -23.24
CA GLN A 273 4.28 14.33 -23.99
C GLN A 273 3.13 13.38 -23.67
N VAL A 274 2.32 13.68 -22.65
CA VAL A 274 1.13 12.92 -22.29
C VAL A 274 0.02 13.85 -21.85
N GLY A 275 -1.22 13.60 -22.31
CA GLY A 275 -2.38 14.40 -21.91
C GLY A 275 -2.96 13.97 -20.57
N ALA A 276 -3.23 12.68 -20.42
CA ALA A 276 -3.74 12.13 -19.16
C ALA A 276 -3.40 10.65 -19.02
N TRP A 277 -3.27 10.19 -17.77
CA TRP A 277 -3.09 8.77 -17.46
C TRP A 277 -3.43 8.48 -15.98
N PRO A 278 -3.92 7.29 -15.63
CA PRO A 278 -3.99 6.87 -14.24
C PRO A 278 -2.57 6.65 -13.69
N MET A 279 -2.32 7.13 -12.49
CA MET A 279 -1.02 6.98 -11.84
C MET A 279 -1.19 7.02 -10.32
N GLU A 280 -0.22 6.46 -9.62
CA GLU A 280 -0.11 6.53 -8.17
C GLU A 280 0.19 7.96 -7.70
N GLU A 281 -0.33 8.32 -6.55
CA GLU A 281 -0.24 9.65 -5.95
C GLU A 281 1.19 10.10 -5.68
N TRP A 282 2.11 9.19 -5.40
CA TRP A 282 3.51 9.53 -5.15
C TRP A 282 4.18 10.23 -6.34
N TYR A 283 3.63 10.05 -7.55
CA TYR A 283 4.18 10.73 -8.73
C TYR A 283 4.00 12.24 -8.68
N TYR A 284 2.99 12.75 -7.98
CA TYR A 284 2.87 14.20 -7.75
C TYR A 284 4.05 14.74 -6.95
N ASN A 285 4.63 13.95 -6.04
CA ASN A 285 5.85 14.35 -5.34
C ASN A 285 7.07 14.44 -6.29
N VAL A 286 7.16 13.51 -7.25
CA VAL A 286 8.18 13.59 -8.31
C VAL A 286 7.99 14.88 -9.11
N LEU A 287 6.79 15.18 -9.58
CA LEU A 287 6.49 16.40 -10.34
C LEU A 287 6.79 17.66 -9.53
N ALA A 288 6.39 17.70 -8.26
CA ALA A 288 6.61 18.88 -7.40
C ALA A 288 8.09 19.12 -7.11
N SER A 289 8.92 18.07 -7.06
CA SER A 289 10.35 18.19 -6.79
C SER A 289 11.19 18.43 -8.05
N SER A 290 10.87 17.77 -9.16
CA SER A 290 11.67 17.83 -10.40
C SER A 290 11.21 18.91 -11.38
N SER A 291 9.92 19.23 -11.39
CA SER A 291 9.29 20.17 -12.35
C SER A 291 8.10 20.93 -11.72
N PRO A 292 8.32 21.74 -10.66
CA PRO A 292 7.25 22.33 -9.84
C PRO A 292 6.28 23.24 -10.60
N ASN A 293 6.69 23.75 -11.76
CA ASN A 293 5.90 24.68 -12.57
C ASN A 293 4.96 23.98 -13.59
N VAL A 294 4.95 22.64 -13.66
CA VAL A 294 4.07 21.92 -14.60
C VAL A 294 2.60 22.25 -14.39
N ASN A 295 1.86 22.27 -15.47
CA ASN A 295 0.41 22.46 -15.48
C ASN A 295 -0.27 21.12 -15.27
N VAL A 296 -0.59 20.78 -14.03
CA VAL A 296 -1.11 19.47 -13.65
C VAL A 296 -2.30 19.57 -12.71
N THR A 297 -3.24 18.65 -12.86
CA THR A 297 -4.35 18.42 -11.92
C THR A 297 -4.62 16.93 -11.73
N ALA A 298 -5.39 16.59 -10.71
CA ALA A 298 -5.88 15.27 -10.43
C ALA A 298 -7.38 15.16 -10.72
N ILE A 299 -7.80 14.06 -11.36
CA ILE A 299 -9.22 13.71 -11.54
C ILE A 299 -9.44 12.31 -10.99
N PRO A 300 -10.53 12.03 -10.23
CA PRO A 300 -10.83 10.67 -9.77
C PRO A 300 -11.06 9.72 -10.94
N PHE A 301 -10.48 8.53 -10.87
CA PHE A 301 -10.87 7.43 -11.76
C PHE A 301 -12.28 6.96 -11.37
N ARG A 302 -13.15 6.69 -12.35
CA ARG A 302 -14.55 6.35 -12.10
C ARG A 302 -14.95 5.05 -12.77
N SER A 303 -15.87 4.32 -12.13
CA SER A 303 -16.55 3.18 -12.71
C SER A 303 -17.56 3.61 -13.77
N LYS A 304 -18.10 2.66 -14.52
CA LYS A 304 -19.21 2.89 -15.48
C LYS A 304 -20.48 3.46 -14.82
N THR A 305 -20.66 3.26 -13.52
CA THR A 305 -21.79 3.85 -12.77
C THR A 305 -21.52 5.31 -12.37
N GLY A 306 -20.33 5.84 -12.61
CA GLY A 306 -19.92 7.19 -12.28
C GLY A 306 -19.30 7.32 -10.89
N ASP A 307 -19.26 6.25 -10.10
CA ASP A 307 -18.68 6.26 -8.77
C ASP A 307 -17.15 6.33 -8.85
N PRO A 308 -16.50 7.13 -8.00
CA PRO A 308 -15.05 7.06 -7.86
C PRO A 308 -14.60 5.64 -7.50
N ILE A 309 -13.48 5.21 -8.03
CA ILE A 309 -12.84 3.95 -7.67
C ILE A 309 -11.33 4.13 -7.63
N ASN A 310 -10.66 3.40 -6.76
CA ASN A 310 -9.21 3.32 -6.70
C ASN A 310 -8.76 1.87 -6.47
N TYR A 311 -7.86 1.38 -7.32
CA TYR A 311 -7.14 0.13 -7.07
C TYR A 311 -5.90 0.43 -6.22
N SER A 312 -5.84 -0.11 -5.01
CA SER A 312 -4.71 0.11 -4.12
C SER A 312 -3.78 -1.09 -4.08
N THR A 313 -2.52 -0.80 -4.26
CA THR A 313 -1.39 -1.69 -3.93
C THR A 313 -0.56 -1.06 -2.81
N GLY A 314 0.62 -1.56 -2.57
CA GLY A 314 1.55 -1.06 -1.59
C GLY A 314 2.23 -2.19 -0.85
N SER A 315 3.09 -1.83 0.09
CA SER A 315 3.97 -2.75 0.81
C SER A 315 3.43 -3.16 2.18
N ALA A 316 4.03 -4.22 2.70
CA ALA A 316 3.81 -4.71 4.06
C ALA A 316 5.09 -5.28 4.66
N TRP A 317 5.09 -5.35 5.98
CA TRP A 317 6.08 -6.02 6.80
C TRP A 317 5.54 -7.37 7.24
N SER A 318 6.33 -8.44 7.08
CA SER A 318 5.95 -9.79 7.51
C SER A 318 7.10 -10.47 8.23
N ILE A 319 6.78 -11.38 9.16
CA ILE A 319 7.76 -12.18 9.90
C ILE A 319 7.79 -13.58 9.29
N PRO A 320 8.92 -14.03 8.70
CA PRO A 320 9.09 -15.39 8.26
C PRO A 320 8.99 -16.40 9.40
N LYS A 321 8.44 -17.58 9.12
CA LYS A 321 8.43 -18.69 10.08
C LYS A 321 9.87 -19.15 10.32
N GLY A 322 10.29 -19.20 11.58
CA GLY A 322 11.65 -19.53 11.96
C GLY A 322 12.54 -18.30 12.23
N ALA A 323 12.00 -17.09 12.14
CA ALA A 323 12.68 -15.86 12.56
C ALA A 323 13.17 -15.97 14.00
N LYS A 324 14.43 -15.60 14.25
CA LYS A 324 15.06 -15.73 15.57
C LYS A 324 14.74 -14.57 16.49
N ASN A 325 14.48 -13.40 15.93
CA ASN A 325 14.23 -12.15 16.66
C ASN A 325 12.80 -11.62 16.45
N ALA A 326 11.80 -12.52 16.50
CA ALA A 326 10.40 -12.19 16.21
C ALA A 326 9.85 -11.04 17.10
N ALA A 327 10.27 -10.94 18.37
CA ALA A 327 9.85 -9.84 19.25
C ALA A 327 10.39 -8.49 18.79
N ALA A 328 11.66 -8.41 18.39
CA ALA A 328 12.24 -7.19 17.83
C ALA A 328 11.61 -6.85 16.47
N ALA A 329 11.32 -7.86 15.64
CA ALA A 329 10.62 -7.68 14.37
C ALA A 329 9.21 -7.11 14.58
N CYS A 330 8.49 -7.56 15.60
CA CYS A 330 7.17 -7.05 15.98
C CYS A 330 7.22 -5.56 16.37
N GLN A 331 8.14 -5.20 17.26
CA GLN A 331 8.35 -3.80 17.67
C GLN A 331 8.77 -2.93 16.49
N TRP A 332 9.61 -3.46 15.58
CA TRP A 332 9.99 -2.77 14.35
C TRP A 332 8.79 -2.43 13.48
N MET A 333 7.97 -3.44 13.13
CA MET A 333 6.77 -3.25 12.31
C MET A 333 5.83 -2.23 12.92
N LYS A 334 5.56 -2.34 14.23
CA LYS A 334 4.76 -1.36 14.98
C LYS A 334 5.31 0.04 14.82
N THR A 335 6.61 0.21 15.02
CA THR A 335 7.25 1.54 14.96
C THR A 335 7.22 2.11 13.55
N MET A 336 7.52 1.29 12.54
CA MET A 336 7.53 1.72 11.14
C MET A 336 6.16 2.18 10.63
N THR A 337 5.08 1.65 11.19
CA THR A 337 3.73 1.83 10.62
C THR A 337 2.76 2.61 11.51
N ASN A 338 3.14 2.97 12.75
CA ASN A 338 2.27 3.73 13.63
C ASN A 338 2.12 5.20 13.20
N ALA A 339 1.00 5.82 13.59
CA ALA A 339 0.67 7.19 13.20
C ALA A 339 1.73 8.20 13.67
N SER A 340 2.25 8.07 14.89
CA SER A 340 3.22 9.05 15.44
C SER A 340 4.55 9.05 14.71
N THR A 341 5.01 7.90 14.22
CA THR A 341 6.22 7.82 13.38
C THR A 341 5.98 8.51 12.04
N TRP A 342 4.84 8.24 11.39
CA TRP A 342 4.47 8.89 10.15
C TRP A 342 4.35 10.41 10.30
N GLU A 343 3.70 10.89 11.36
CA GLU A 343 3.59 12.32 11.67
C GLU A 343 4.96 12.97 11.87
N THR A 344 5.85 12.30 12.60
CA THR A 344 7.21 12.80 12.84
C THR A 344 7.97 12.99 11.53
N VAL A 345 7.98 11.97 10.67
CA VAL A 345 8.77 12.04 9.42
C VAL A 345 8.13 12.95 8.38
N ALA A 346 6.79 13.03 8.34
CA ALA A 346 6.10 14.00 7.49
C ALA A 346 6.44 15.45 7.89
N ASN A 347 6.48 15.75 9.18
CA ASN A 347 6.86 17.07 9.66
C ASN A 347 8.34 17.40 9.35
N ILE A 348 9.24 16.43 9.45
CA ILE A 348 10.65 16.58 9.03
C ILE A 348 10.71 16.90 7.53
N ARG A 349 10.02 16.15 6.68
CA ARG A 349 9.96 16.40 5.22
C ARG A 349 9.34 17.75 4.89
N LYS A 350 8.21 18.11 5.51
CA LYS A 350 7.57 19.43 5.32
C LYS A 350 8.52 20.58 5.65
N ALA A 351 9.23 20.50 6.77
CA ALA A 351 10.21 21.52 7.16
C ALA A 351 11.38 21.59 6.17
N ALA A 352 11.89 20.44 5.70
CA ALA A 352 12.95 20.40 4.69
C ALA A 352 12.49 20.99 3.35
N TYR A 353 11.27 20.67 2.90
CA TYR A 353 10.68 21.19 1.67
C TYR A 353 10.45 22.70 1.73
N ALA A 354 9.90 23.21 2.85
CA ALA A 354 9.74 24.64 3.05
C ALA A 354 11.07 25.40 2.95
N LYS A 355 12.13 24.84 3.55
CA LYS A 355 13.49 25.42 3.49
C LYS A 355 14.08 25.38 2.08
N ALA A 356 13.77 24.33 1.30
CA ALA A 356 14.25 24.15 -0.08
C ALA A 356 13.37 24.83 -1.14
N GLY A 357 12.26 25.48 -0.77
CA GLY A 357 11.29 26.04 -1.71
C GLY A 357 10.53 24.97 -2.49
N GLN A 358 10.44 23.75 -1.97
CA GLN A 358 9.69 22.63 -2.53
C GLN A 358 8.28 22.57 -1.95
N TYR A 359 7.38 21.88 -2.64
CA TYR A 359 5.98 21.80 -2.28
C TYR A 359 5.59 20.45 -1.69
N TRP A 360 4.72 20.48 -0.68
CA TRP A 360 4.11 19.28 -0.12
C TRP A 360 3.01 18.75 -1.06
N THR A 361 3.03 17.47 -1.36
CA THR A 361 2.04 16.81 -2.23
C THR A 361 1.33 15.65 -1.57
N GLY A 362 1.46 15.55 -0.25
CA GLY A 362 0.93 14.45 0.53
C GLY A 362 1.92 13.30 0.73
N LEU A 363 1.56 12.44 1.67
CA LEU A 363 2.20 11.16 1.94
C LEU A 363 1.09 10.19 2.33
N PHE A 364 0.83 9.19 1.50
CA PHE A 364 -0.31 8.30 1.65
C PHE A 364 0.15 6.94 2.14
N THR A 365 -0.41 6.54 3.27
CA THR A 365 0.01 5.36 4.01
C THR A 365 -1.16 4.39 4.18
N ALA A 366 -0.89 3.17 4.62
CA ALA A 366 -1.96 2.27 5.01
C ALA A 366 -2.61 2.67 6.35
N ASN A 367 -2.06 3.67 7.05
CA ASN A 367 -2.54 4.15 8.35
C ASN A 367 -3.42 5.39 8.17
N SER A 368 -4.73 5.21 8.17
CA SER A 368 -5.71 6.29 7.96
C SER A 368 -5.65 7.39 9.02
N LYS A 369 -5.23 7.05 10.25
CA LYS A 369 -5.05 8.02 11.33
C LYS A 369 -3.85 8.92 11.06
N ALA A 370 -2.75 8.34 10.55
CA ALA A 370 -1.60 9.11 10.12
C ALA A 370 -1.96 10.06 8.98
N ASP A 371 -2.60 9.56 7.93
CA ASP A 371 -2.93 10.34 6.74
C ASP A 371 -3.83 11.53 7.08
N ALA A 372 -4.84 11.36 7.93
CA ALA A 372 -5.69 12.45 8.40
C ALA A 372 -4.93 13.56 9.14
N ALA A 373 -3.79 13.23 9.77
CA ALA A 373 -2.96 14.21 10.46
C ALA A 373 -1.98 14.91 9.52
N ILE A 374 -1.37 14.16 8.57
CA ILE A 374 -0.23 14.64 7.80
C ILE A 374 -0.57 15.27 6.46
N ASN A 375 -1.69 14.91 5.82
CA ASN A 375 -2.04 15.36 4.47
C ASN A 375 -2.77 16.71 4.42
N LYS A 376 -2.78 17.45 5.51
CA LYS A 376 -3.29 18.82 5.52
C LYS A 376 -2.38 19.72 4.67
N PRO A 377 -2.94 20.49 3.73
CA PRO A 377 -2.17 21.49 2.96
C PRO A 377 -1.41 22.43 3.88
N THR A 378 -0.19 22.81 3.48
CA THR A 378 0.63 23.76 4.23
C THR A 378 0.27 25.20 3.83
N SER A 379 0.45 26.15 4.75
CA SER A 379 0.25 27.57 4.45
C SER A 379 1.23 28.03 3.37
N GLY A 380 0.72 28.78 2.36
CA GLY A 380 1.53 29.29 1.26
C GLY A 380 1.74 28.30 0.10
N GLU A 381 1.17 27.12 0.17
CA GLU A 381 1.26 26.12 -0.90
C GLU A 381 0.45 26.54 -2.13
N PRO A 382 0.97 26.35 -3.36
CA PRO A 382 0.20 26.62 -4.57
C PRO A 382 -1.12 25.84 -4.59
N LYS A 383 -2.21 26.51 -4.94
CA LYS A 383 -3.57 25.93 -4.95
C LYS A 383 -3.67 24.60 -5.70
N LYS A 384 -2.85 24.40 -6.75
CA LYS A 384 -2.85 23.14 -7.53
C LYS A 384 -2.47 21.95 -6.66
N TRP A 385 -1.42 22.04 -5.84
CA TRP A 385 -0.97 20.94 -5.00
C TRP A 385 -1.95 20.62 -3.88
N ALA A 386 -2.50 21.65 -3.23
CA ALA A 386 -3.55 21.48 -2.25
C ALA A 386 -4.81 20.80 -2.85
N SER A 387 -5.22 21.21 -4.07
CA SER A 387 -6.35 20.59 -4.79
C SER A 387 -6.07 19.12 -5.13
N ILE A 388 -4.84 18.81 -5.51
CA ILE A 388 -4.42 17.42 -5.81
C ILE A 388 -4.50 16.56 -4.55
N ILE A 389 -3.95 17.02 -3.41
CA ILE A 389 -4.04 16.29 -2.13
C ILE A 389 -5.50 15.98 -1.79
N ASN A 390 -6.38 16.97 -1.85
CA ASN A 390 -7.80 16.80 -1.56
C ASN A 390 -8.47 15.78 -2.50
N THR A 391 -8.08 15.77 -3.79
CA THR A 391 -8.61 14.80 -4.77
C THR A 391 -8.15 13.38 -4.47
N VAL A 392 -6.87 13.21 -4.10
CA VAL A 392 -6.31 11.91 -3.72
C VAL A 392 -6.97 11.39 -2.44
N GLU A 393 -7.12 12.23 -1.39
CA GLU A 393 -7.81 11.85 -0.16
C GLU A 393 -9.30 11.47 -0.41
N ALA A 394 -9.95 12.17 -1.33
CA ALA A 394 -11.32 11.82 -1.70
C ALA A 394 -11.39 10.48 -2.43
N ALA A 395 -10.44 10.20 -3.35
CA ALA A 395 -10.37 8.95 -4.10
C ALA A 395 -10.03 7.75 -3.22
N GLU A 396 -9.23 7.97 -2.19
CA GLU A 396 -8.78 6.94 -1.24
C GLU A 396 -9.94 6.22 -0.54
N LYS A 397 -11.05 6.93 -0.27
CA LYS A 397 -12.25 6.38 0.38
C LYS A 397 -12.94 5.29 -0.44
N TYR A 398 -12.69 5.24 -1.74
CA TYR A 398 -13.29 4.31 -2.70
C TYR A 398 -12.31 3.21 -3.13
N SER A 399 -11.30 2.97 -2.29
CA SER A 399 -10.24 2.03 -2.62
C SER A 399 -10.67 0.57 -2.44
N PHE A 400 -10.22 -0.25 -3.37
CA PHE A 400 -10.22 -1.70 -3.24
C PHE A 400 -8.81 -2.24 -3.46
N ALA A 401 -8.53 -3.39 -2.91
CA ALA A 401 -7.32 -4.17 -3.19
C ALA A 401 -7.73 -5.60 -3.58
N LEU A 402 -6.85 -6.31 -4.25
CA LEU A 402 -7.02 -7.75 -4.40
C LEU A 402 -6.81 -8.42 -3.04
N PRO A 403 -7.69 -9.35 -2.65
CA PRO A 403 -7.55 -10.06 -1.39
C PRO A 403 -6.33 -10.99 -1.41
N ALA A 404 -5.84 -11.36 -0.24
CA ALA A 404 -4.83 -12.39 -0.12
C ALA A 404 -5.35 -13.71 -0.71
N SER A 405 -4.53 -14.35 -1.54
CA SER A 405 -4.84 -15.64 -2.15
C SER A 405 -3.68 -16.60 -1.93
N PRO A 406 -3.93 -17.92 -1.79
CA PRO A 406 -2.86 -18.90 -1.68
C PRO A 406 -1.96 -18.95 -2.93
N ALA A 407 -2.41 -18.41 -4.04
CA ALA A 407 -1.67 -18.32 -5.30
C ALA A 407 -1.62 -16.88 -5.85
N SER A 408 -1.52 -15.86 -4.99
CA SER A 408 -1.53 -14.44 -5.40
C SER A 408 -0.48 -14.13 -6.47
N ALA A 409 0.74 -14.63 -6.31
CA ALA A 409 1.81 -14.40 -7.28
C ALA A 409 1.47 -15.00 -8.66
N GLN A 410 0.98 -16.24 -8.70
CA GLN A 410 0.59 -16.92 -9.94
C GLN A 410 -0.64 -16.28 -10.57
N PHE A 411 -1.61 -15.87 -9.75
CA PHE A 411 -2.78 -15.12 -10.21
C PHE A 411 -2.37 -13.81 -10.89
N ASN A 412 -1.46 -13.04 -10.26
CA ASN A 412 -0.96 -11.81 -10.84
C ASN A 412 -0.18 -12.05 -12.12
N THR A 413 0.64 -13.10 -12.17
CA THR A 413 1.34 -13.51 -13.40
C THR A 413 0.37 -13.88 -14.52
N ALA A 414 -0.70 -14.61 -14.22
CA ALA A 414 -1.68 -15.06 -15.22
C ALA A 414 -2.35 -13.88 -15.94
N TRP A 415 -2.91 -12.91 -15.19
CA TRP A 415 -3.55 -11.77 -15.83
C TRP A 415 -2.55 -10.80 -16.48
N THR A 416 -1.37 -10.60 -15.89
CA THR A 416 -0.33 -9.75 -16.49
C THR A 416 0.12 -10.31 -17.84
N ASN A 417 0.37 -11.61 -17.91
CA ASN A 417 0.73 -12.28 -19.17
C ASN A 417 -0.40 -12.22 -20.20
N ALA A 418 -1.66 -12.36 -19.77
CA ALA A 418 -2.80 -12.23 -20.67
C ALA A 418 -2.86 -10.83 -21.31
N VAL A 419 -2.70 -9.78 -20.48
CA VAL A 419 -2.67 -8.41 -21.00
C VAL A 419 -1.52 -8.21 -21.98
N ASN A 420 -0.32 -8.71 -21.66
CA ASN A 420 0.85 -8.62 -22.54
C ASN A 420 0.62 -9.33 -23.89
N ARG A 421 0.01 -10.53 -23.90
CA ARG A 421 -0.36 -11.24 -25.14
C ARG A 421 -1.32 -10.42 -26.02
N VAL A 422 -2.26 -9.71 -25.39
CA VAL A 422 -3.18 -8.81 -26.11
C VAL A 422 -2.46 -7.59 -26.66
N LEU A 423 -1.62 -6.93 -25.86
CA LEU A 423 -0.85 -5.76 -26.29
C LEU A 423 0.07 -6.07 -27.47
N GLN A 424 0.69 -7.25 -27.46
CA GLN A 424 1.57 -7.74 -28.54
C GLN A 424 0.81 -8.30 -29.75
N GLY A 425 -0.52 -8.30 -29.74
CA GLY A 425 -1.34 -8.83 -30.83
C GLY A 425 -1.30 -10.36 -30.99
N GLN A 426 -0.79 -11.09 -30.00
CA GLN A 426 -0.68 -12.54 -30.03
C GLN A 426 -2.02 -13.26 -29.80
N GLN A 427 -2.90 -12.65 -29.02
CA GLN A 427 -4.22 -13.19 -28.69
C GLN A 427 -5.27 -12.06 -28.64
N SER A 428 -6.51 -12.42 -28.94
CA SER A 428 -7.65 -11.54 -28.63
C SER A 428 -7.83 -11.43 -27.10
N PRO A 429 -8.47 -10.36 -26.58
CA PRO A 429 -8.78 -10.24 -25.16
C PRO A 429 -9.50 -11.44 -24.58
N THR A 430 -10.47 -12.00 -25.31
CA THR A 430 -11.21 -13.21 -24.93
C THR A 430 -10.33 -14.43 -24.80
N GLN A 431 -9.46 -14.69 -25.79
CA GLN A 431 -8.55 -15.84 -25.76
C GLN A 431 -7.55 -15.71 -24.60
N ALA A 432 -6.95 -14.54 -24.44
CA ALA A 432 -5.94 -14.28 -23.42
C ALA A 432 -6.51 -14.43 -21.99
N LEU A 433 -7.69 -13.85 -21.72
CA LEU A 433 -8.31 -13.94 -20.40
C LEU A 433 -8.92 -15.31 -20.11
N ASN A 434 -9.40 -16.06 -21.13
CA ASN A 434 -9.79 -17.46 -20.97
C ASN A 434 -8.60 -18.35 -20.58
N GLN A 435 -7.43 -18.10 -21.16
CA GLN A 435 -6.20 -18.80 -20.79
C GLN A 435 -5.78 -18.44 -19.36
N ALA A 436 -5.74 -17.15 -19.02
CA ALA A 436 -5.41 -16.68 -17.68
C ALA A 436 -6.34 -17.23 -16.59
N GLN A 437 -7.63 -17.35 -16.89
CA GLN A 437 -8.62 -17.96 -16.00
C GLN A 437 -8.24 -19.41 -15.67
N LYS A 438 -7.90 -20.20 -16.68
CA LYS A 438 -7.47 -21.60 -16.49
C LYS A 438 -6.19 -21.69 -15.67
N GLU A 439 -5.19 -20.84 -15.99
CA GLU A 439 -3.91 -20.76 -15.26
C GLU A 439 -4.15 -20.40 -13.78
N ALA A 440 -4.95 -19.38 -13.49
CA ALA A 440 -5.27 -18.93 -12.14
C ALA A 440 -6.03 -20.00 -11.32
N VAL A 441 -7.06 -20.63 -11.92
CA VAL A 441 -7.81 -21.73 -11.28
C VAL A 441 -6.89 -22.90 -10.94
N ALA A 442 -6.03 -23.30 -11.88
CA ALA A 442 -5.07 -24.39 -11.65
C ALA A 442 -4.08 -24.07 -10.51
N ALA A 443 -3.56 -22.84 -10.48
CA ALA A 443 -2.64 -22.40 -9.45
C ALA A 443 -3.28 -22.40 -8.05
N ILE A 444 -4.49 -21.86 -7.92
CA ILE A 444 -5.22 -21.86 -6.63
C ILE A 444 -5.54 -23.29 -6.20
N LYS A 445 -6.03 -24.14 -7.12
CA LYS A 445 -6.29 -25.55 -6.84
C LYS A 445 -5.03 -26.29 -6.37
N GLN A 446 -3.88 -26.01 -6.96
CA GLN A 446 -2.60 -26.59 -6.54
C GLN A 446 -2.19 -26.09 -5.16
N ALA A 447 -2.31 -24.79 -4.87
CA ALA A 447 -1.94 -24.19 -3.60
C ALA A 447 -2.87 -24.57 -2.44
N THR A 448 -4.10 -25.06 -2.73
CA THR A 448 -5.08 -25.50 -1.72
C THR A 448 -5.13 -27.02 -1.54
N LYS A 449 -4.42 -27.79 -2.35
CA LYS A 449 -4.27 -29.24 -2.10
C LYS A 449 -3.46 -29.43 -0.83
N LYS A 450 -4.06 -30.12 0.17
CA LYS A 450 -3.41 -30.57 1.40
C LYS A 450 -2.59 -31.84 1.12
#